data_7f82c483765693cc5431356f5d8f4154
#
_entry.id   7f82c483765693cc5431356f5d8f4154
#
_cell.length_a   1.000
_cell.length_b   1.000
_cell.length_c   1.000
_cell.angle_alpha   90.00
_cell.angle_beta   90.00
_cell.angle_gamma   90.00
#
_symmetry.space_group_name_H-M   'P 1'
#
loop_
_entity.id
_entity.type
_entity.pdbx_description
1 polymer ?
#
loop_
_entity_poly.entity_id
_entity_poly.type
_entity_poly.pdbx_seq_one_letter_code
_entity_poly.pdbx_strand_id
1 'polypeptide(L)'
;MKQTLWLWMTLLVGLLASMSGCGSTETIVIGSKNFTEQVILGELLAQQIENQTELQVVRKLNLGGTFICDQALRAGELDGYVEYTGTAFTAILKNDPIRDPQEVYQRVKESYGKEGMEWLQPLGFNNSFAILIRGEAAKRFGVRAISDIAPYTPHWLAAFGYEFIERADGFKGLSEAYDLKFAEPPRVMELGLTYRALAEQRVDLIAGDTTNGLIAALDLFVLEDDKQYFPPYDGVPVFRTETLQRYPQLREVLNRLAGTIDEDQMRRMNYQVDGEGKLVREVVEEFLSR
;
A
#
# COMPACT_ATOMS: atom_id res chain seq x y z
N MET A 1 31.63 63.52 -25.71
CA MET A 1 31.23 62.13 -26.17
C MET A 1 31.82 60.97 -25.35
N LYS A 2 32.69 61.15 -24.37
CA LYS A 2 33.24 60.02 -23.57
C LYS A 2 32.56 59.79 -22.22
N GLN A 3 31.70 60.66 -21.74
CA GLN A 3 31.00 60.53 -20.46
C GLN A 3 29.67 59.79 -20.57
N THR A 4 29.01 59.72 -21.73
CA THR A 4 27.76 59.01 -21.95
C THR A 4 27.93 57.50 -22.13
N LEU A 5 29.13 57.03 -22.49
CA LEU A 5 29.39 55.61 -22.70
C LEU A 5 29.58 54.85 -21.38
N TRP A 6 30.00 55.52 -20.30
CA TRP A 6 30.18 54.90 -18.97
C TRP A 6 28.84 54.68 -18.24
N LEU A 7 27.86 55.55 -18.46
CA LEU A 7 26.54 55.38 -17.83
C LEU A 7 25.75 54.20 -18.42
N TRP A 8 25.95 53.86 -19.68
CA TRP A 8 25.30 52.73 -20.33
C TRP A 8 25.91 51.38 -19.95
N MET A 9 27.19 51.31 -19.64
CA MET A 9 27.89 50.09 -19.15
C MET A 9 27.49 49.72 -17.73
N THR A 10 27.26 50.67 -16.85
CA THR A 10 26.79 50.40 -15.47
C THR A 10 25.35 49.99 -15.40
N LEU A 11 24.49 50.42 -16.34
CA LEU A 11 23.10 49.98 -16.41
C LEU A 11 22.95 48.56 -16.96
N LEU A 12 23.87 48.10 -17.83
CA LEU A 12 23.82 46.73 -18.41
C LEU A 12 24.31 45.66 -17.42
N VAL A 13 25.23 46.01 -16.51
CA VAL A 13 25.70 45.09 -15.47
C VAL A 13 24.67 44.90 -14.35
N GLY A 14 23.86 45.91 -14.06
CA GLY A 14 22.77 45.85 -13.09
C GLY A 14 21.57 44.96 -13.53
N LEU A 15 21.36 44.81 -14.85
CA LEU A 15 20.22 44.02 -15.39
C LEU A 15 20.53 42.52 -15.50
N LEU A 16 21.82 42.12 -15.47
CA LEU A 16 22.24 40.70 -15.52
C LEU A 16 22.24 40.01 -14.15
N ALA A 17 22.16 40.78 -13.05
CA ALA A 17 22.11 40.23 -11.69
C ALA A 17 20.69 39.82 -11.20
N SER A 18 19.64 40.12 -12.00
CA SER A 18 18.25 39.85 -11.59
C SER A 18 17.62 38.59 -12.21
N MET A 19 18.41 37.75 -12.89
CA MET A 19 17.89 36.50 -13.52
C MET A 19 18.39 35.23 -12.82
N SER A 20 18.74 35.31 -11.55
CA SER A 20 19.08 34.08 -10.77
C SER A 20 18.01 33.83 -9.76
N GLY A 21 16.92 33.21 -10.16
CA GLY A 21 15.86 32.87 -9.22
C GLY A 21 14.66 32.15 -9.82
N CYS A 22 14.86 31.39 -10.89
CA CYS A 22 13.90 30.31 -11.19
C CYS A 22 14.39 29.07 -10.47
N GLY A 23 14.16 29.02 -9.16
CA GLY A 23 14.30 27.79 -8.39
C GLY A 23 13.33 26.78 -9.00
N SER A 24 13.85 25.80 -9.72
CA SER A 24 13.04 24.61 -10.04
C SER A 24 12.57 24.06 -8.70
N THR A 25 11.28 24.14 -8.43
CA THR A 25 10.69 23.50 -7.24
C THR A 25 11.08 22.04 -7.30
N GLU A 26 11.88 21.60 -6.34
CA GLU A 26 12.32 20.21 -6.26
C GLU A 26 11.11 19.36 -5.90
N THR A 27 10.76 18.43 -6.79
CA THR A 27 9.56 17.63 -6.66
C THR A 27 9.88 16.16 -6.42
N ILE A 28 9.09 15.51 -5.57
CA ILE A 28 9.11 14.08 -5.30
C ILE A 28 7.81 13.48 -5.82
N VAL A 29 7.88 12.36 -6.53
CA VAL A 29 6.71 11.67 -7.07
C VAL A 29 6.36 10.47 -6.18
N ILE A 30 5.24 10.56 -5.46
CA ILE A 30 4.73 9.48 -4.60
C ILE A 30 3.56 8.78 -5.28
N GLY A 31 3.65 7.44 -5.35
CA GLY A 31 2.60 6.59 -5.88
C GLY A 31 1.79 5.86 -4.82
N SER A 32 0.71 5.22 -5.26
CA SER A 32 0.00 4.21 -4.46
C SER A 32 -0.67 3.16 -5.33
N LYS A 33 -0.92 1.99 -4.75
CA LYS A 33 -1.81 1.00 -5.35
C LYS A 33 -3.27 1.49 -5.33
N ASN A 34 -4.15 0.71 -5.99
CA ASN A 34 -5.53 1.09 -6.29
C ASN A 34 -6.55 0.60 -5.24
N PHE A 35 -6.25 0.74 -3.96
CA PHE A 35 -7.20 0.49 -2.87
C PHE A 35 -6.98 1.48 -1.71
N THR A 36 -8.00 1.67 -0.90
CA THR A 36 -8.13 2.76 0.07
C THR A 36 -6.91 2.90 0.98
N GLU A 37 -6.46 1.82 1.62
CA GLU A 37 -5.29 1.84 2.50
C GLU A 37 -4.06 2.38 1.80
N GLN A 38 -3.80 1.93 0.59
CA GLN A 38 -2.63 2.38 -0.16
C GLN A 38 -2.72 3.84 -0.58
N VAL A 39 -3.93 4.32 -0.89
CA VAL A 39 -4.16 5.75 -1.18
C VAL A 39 -3.92 6.59 0.09
N ILE A 40 -4.36 6.12 1.26
CA ILE A 40 -4.06 6.74 2.56
C ILE A 40 -2.55 6.77 2.81
N LEU A 41 -1.85 5.65 2.60
CA LEU A 41 -0.41 5.55 2.83
C LEU A 41 0.40 6.42 1.86
N GLY A 42 0.00 6.50 0.60
CA GLY A 42 0.62 7.40 -0.37
C GLY A 42 0.45 8.88 0.00
N GLU A 43 -0.76 9.27 0.44
CA GLU A 43 -1.03 10.61 0.94
C GLU A 43 -0.28 10.90 2.24
N LEU A 44 -0.12 9.90 3.12
CA LEU A 44 0.66 10.01 4.35
C LEU A 44 2.14 10.34 4.06
N LEU A 45 2.76 9.61 3.13
CA LEU A 45 4.12 9.91 2.70
C LEU A 45 4.22 11.32 2.13
N ALA A 46 3.24 11.72 1.30
CA ALA A 46 3.21 13.02 0.66
C ALA A 46 3.12 14.16 1.69
N GLN A 47 2.15 14.10 2.60
CA GLN A 47 1.99 15.13 3.63
C GLN A 47 3.17 15.14 4.61
N GLN A 48 3.71 13.99 4.98
CA GLN A 48 4.89 13.92 5.86
C GLN A 48 6.11 14.62 5.23
N ILE A 49 6.34 14.42 3.92
CA ILE A 49 7.41 15.12 3.19
C ILE A 49 7.15 16.62 3.16
N GLU A 50 5.95 17.05 2.75
CA GLU A 50 5.59 18.47 2.62
C GLU A 50 5.60 19.20 3.96
N ASN A 51 5.17 18.55 5.06
CA ASN A 51 5.14 19.15 6.39
C ASN A 51 6.53 19.28 7.04
N GLN A 52 7.51 18.48 6.61
CA GLN A 52 8.83 18.41 7.24
C GLN A 52 9.97 18.91 6.34
N THR A 53 9.66 19.30 5.11
CA THR A 53 10.66 19.80 4.13
C THR A 53 10.06 20.87 3.24
N GLU A 54 10.89 21.56 2.45
CA GLU A 54 10.44 22.50 1.41
C GLU A 54 10.16 21.79 0.05
N LEU A 55 10.22 20.44 0.01
CA LEU A 55 9.97 19.67 -1.20
C LEU A 55 8.48 19.64 -1.52
N GLN A 56 8.15 19.72 -2.80
CA GLN A 56 6.78 19.52 -3.27
C GLN A 56 6.56 18.07 -3.68
N VAL A 57 5.36 17.53 -3.44
CA VAL A 57 5.02 16.17 -3.80
C VAL A 57 3.98 16.11 -4.91
N VAL A 58 4.35 15.45 -5.99
CA VAL A 58 3.42 15.06 -7.04
C VAL A 58 2.81 13.71 -6.66
N ARG A 59 1.51 13.67 -6.51
CA ARG A 59 0.74 12.49 -6.12
C ARG A 59 0.27 11.71 -7.34
N LYS A 60 0.76 10.49 -7.53
CA LYS A 60 0.27 9.50 -8.50
C LYS A 60 -0.46 8.38 -7.76
N LEU A 61 -1.50 8.74 -7.00
CA LEU A 61 -2.26 7.80 -6.20
C LEU A 61 -3.24 7.01 -7.06
N ASN A 62 -3.63 5.81 -6.58
CA ASN A 62 -4.56 4.92 -7.30
C ASN A 62 -4.05 4.51 -8.70
N LEU A 63 -2.73 4.30 -8.83
CA LEU A 63 -2.07 4.06 -10.11
C LEU A 63 -2.42 2.68 -10.70
N GLY A 64 -2.55 1.67 -9.87
CA GLY A 64 -2.80 0.28 -10.25
C GLY A 64 -2.39 -0.68 -9.15
N GLY A 65 -2.30 -1.97 -9.47
CA GLY A 65 -1.89 -2.99 -8.51
C GLY A 65 -0.37 -3.04 -8.30
N THR A 66 0.07 -4.04 -7.53
CA THR A 66 1.46 -4.29 -7.12
C THR A 66 2.46 -4.18 -8.26
N PHE A 67 2.22 -4.90 -9.37
CA PHE A 67 3.18 -4.95 -10.47
C PHE A 67 3.32 -3.61 -11.21
N ILE A 68 2.23 -2.82 -11.27
CA ILE A 68 2.25 -1.49 -11.90
C ILE A 68 3.07 -0.52 -11.06
N CYS A 69 2.87 -0.51 -9.74
CA CYS A 69 3.61 0.38 -8.85
C CYS A 69 5.10 0.00 -8.77
N ASP A 70 5.44 -1.29 -8.66
CA ASP A 70 6.83 -1.76 -8.66
C ASP A 70 7.54 -1.41 -10.00
N GLN A 71 6.87 -1.63 -11.13
CA GLN A 71 7.42 -1.27 -12.44
C GLN A 71 7.62 0.25 -12.58
N ALA A 72 6.67 1.06 -12.13
CA ALA A 72 6.78 2.53 -12.15
C ALA A 72 7.93 3.04 -11.27
N LEU A 73 8.15 2.43 -10.08
CA LEU A 73 9.30 2.74 -9.22
C LEU A 73 10.63 2.40 -9.93
N ARG A 74 10.74 1.21 -10.52
CA ARG A 74 11.93 0.74 -11.27
C ARG A 74 12.22 1.61 -12.49
N ALA A 75 11.18 2.06 -13.18
CA ALA A 75 11.30 2.95 -14.35
C ALA A 75 11.64 4.40 -13.99
N GLY A 76 11.59 4.78 -12.71
CA GLY A 76 11.81 6.15 -12.26
C GLY A 76 10.61 7.08 -12.48
N GLU A 77 9.44 6.52 -12.72
CA GLU A 77 8.17 7.27 -12.80
C GLU A 77 7.61 7.61 -11.42
N LEU A 78 8.03 6.86 -10.40
CA LEU A 78 7.82 7.12 -8.98
C LEU A 78 9.17 7.25 -8.27
N ASP A 79 9.22 8.11 -7.26
CA ASP A 79 10.33 8.18 -6.31
C ASP A 79 10.14 7.22 -5.14
N GLY A 80 8.89 6.96 -4.75
CA GLY A 80 8.56 6.03 -3.68
C GLY A 80 7.07 5.73 -3.58
N TYR A 81 6.76 4.65 -2.87
CA TYR A 81 5.41 4.24 -2.45
C TYR A 81 5.51 3.30 -1.25
N VAL A 82 4.39 2.86 -0.68
CA VAL A 82 4.37 1.83 0.36
C VAL A 82 4.14 0.46 -0.28
N GLU A 83 5.02 -0.50 0.03
CA GLU A 83 4.85 -1.89 -0.37
C GLU A 83 4.77 -2.79 0.87
N TYR A 84 4.25 -4.00 0.70
CA TYR A 84 4.18 -4.97 1.78
C TYR A 84 5.27 -6.03 1.63
N THR A 85 5.92 -6.39 2.74
CA THR A 85 7.06 -7.31 2.76
C THR A 85 6.74 -8.65 2.08
N GLY A 86 5.63 -9.30 2.44
CA GLY A 86 5.20 -10.56 1.85
C GLY A 86 4.87 -10.45 0.37
N THR A 87 4.25 -9.34 -0.06
CA THR A 87 3.95 -9.09 -1.47
C THR A 87 5.22 -8.98 -2.29
N ALA A 88 6.18 -8.18 -1.83
CA ALA A 88 7.47 -8.05 -2.52
C ALA A 88 8.19 -9.41 -2.56
N PHE A 89 8.20 -10.15 -1.46
CA PHE A 89 8.89 -11.42 -1.35
C PHE A 89 8.32 -12.51 -2.27
N THR A 90 7.00 -12.69 -2.24
CA THR A 90 6.35 -13.80 -2.96
C THR A 90 5.92 -13.41 -4.38
N ALA A 91 5.26 -12.26 -4.55
CA ALA A 91 4.69 -11.89 -5.85
C ALA A 91 5.73 -11.27 -6.79
N ILE A 92 6.61 -10.40 -6.29
CA ILE A 92 7.60 -9.69 -7.12
C ILE A 92 8.87 -10.51 -7.26
N LEU A 93 9.49 -10.90 -6.14
CA LEU A 93 10.76 -11.64 -6.14
C LEU A 93 10.61 -13.15 -6.38
N LYS A 94 9.38 -13.66 -6.43
CA LYS A 94 9.04 -15.07 -6.73
C LYS A 94 9.66 -16.09 -5.78
N ASN A 95 9.85 -15.72 -4.50
CA ASN A 95 10.33 -16.65 -3.48
C ASN A 95 9.16 -17.45 -2.88
N ASP A 96 9.48 -18.64 -2.38
CA ASP A 96 8.54 -19.41 -1.56
C ASP A 96 8.26 -18.68 -0.25
N PRO A 97 6.99 -18.69 0.25
CA PRO A 97 6.62 -17.99 1.48
C PRO A 97 7.42 -18.48 2.69
N ILE A 98 7.87 -17.55 3.52
CA ILE A 98 8.47 -17.84 4.84
C ILE A 98 7.73 -17.03 5.90
N ARG A 99 7.75 -17.54 7.16
CA ARG A 99 6.88 -17.03 8.24
C ARG A 99 7.56 -15.98 9.12
N ASP A 100 8.88 -15.91 9.11
CA ASP A 100 9.64 -14.98 9.96
C ASP A 100 9.62 -13.57 9.35
N PRO A 101 8.93 -12.58 9.97
CA PRO A 101 8.82 -11.23 9.45
C PRO A 101 10.17 -10.53 9.25
N GLN A 102 11.09 -10.77 10.18
CA GLN A 102 12.43 -10.20 10.13
C GLN A 102 13.23 -10.75 8.94
N GLU A 103 13.14 -12.05 8.70
CA GLU A 103 13.82 -12.70 7.59
C GLU A 103 13.23 -12.24 6.26
N VAL A 104 11.89 -12.14 6.13
CA VAL A 104 11.22 -11.61 4.93
C VAL A 104 11.69 -10.19 4.65
N TYR A 105 11.63 -9.31 5.66
CA TYR A 105 12.05 -7.91 5.51
C TYR A 105 13.52 -7.79 5.06
N GLN A 106 14.44 -8.52 5.69
CA GLN A 106 15.85 -8.44 5.34
C GLN A 106 16.14 -8.94 3.93
N ARG A 107 15.56 -10.06 3.52
CA ARG A 107 15.74 -10.61 2.17
C ARG A 107 15.18 -9.68 1.08
N VAL A 108 14.02 -9.07 1.33
CA VAL A 108 13.44 -8.07 0.40
C VAL A 108 14.34 -6.85 0.33
N LYS A 109 14.75 -6.30 1.47
CA LYS A 109 15.64 -5.14 1.55
C LYS A 109 16.95 -5.35 0.79
N GLU A 110 17.58 -6.52 0.98
CA GLU A 110 18.81 -6.87 0.28
C GLU A 110 18.62 -7.00 -1.24
N SER A 111 17.50 -7.63 -1.66
CA SER A 111 17.23 -7.84 -3.09
C SER A 111 16.96 -6.52 -3.80
N TYR A 112 16.10 -5.67 -3.23
CA TYR A 112 15.79 -4.36 -3.77
C TYR A 112 17.00 -3.42 -3.74
N GLY A 113 17.84 -3.52 -2.69
CA GLY A 113 19.08 -2.75 -2.59
C GLY A 113 20.05 -2.97 -3.73
N LYS A 114 20.15 -4.21 -4.25
CA LYS A 114 20.97 -4.54 -5.43
C LYS A 114 20.45 -3.91 -6.72
N GLU A 115 19.18 -3.53 -6.74
CA GLU A 115 18.49 -2.94 -7.88
C GLU A 115 18.29 -1.42 -7.74
N GLY A 116 18.96 -0.79 -6.77
CA GLY A 116 18.93 0.67 -6.57
C GLY A 116 17.69 1.19 -5.87
N MET A 117 17.03 0.36 -5.07
CA MET A 117 15.88 0.73 -4.25
C MET A 117 16.16 0.46 -2.77
N GLU A 118 15.68 1.33 -1.89
CA GLU A 118 15.87 1.24 -0.45
C GLU A 118 14.54 1.04 0.28
N TRP A 119 14.45 -0.01 1.08
CA TRP A 119 13.36 -0.26 2.01
C TRP A 119 13.66 0.44 3.33
N LEU A 120 12.77 1.35 3.73
CA LEU A 120 12.87 2.09 4.99
C LEU A 120 12.39 1.25 6.16
N GLN A 121 12.12 1.88 7.31
CA GLN A 121 11.59 1.16 8.48
C GLN A 121 10.10 0.84 8.31
N PRO A 122 9.62 -0.32 8.80
CA PRO A 122 8.21 -0.67 8.79
C PRO A 122 7.35 0.35 9.54
N LEU A 123 6.15 0.64 9.02
CA LEU A 123 5.20 1.60 9.59
C LEU A 123 4.60 1.13 10.91
N GLY A 124 4.58 -0.20 11.16
CA GLY A 124 4.18 -0.79 12.45
C GLY A 124 2.94 -1.68 12.40
N PHE A 125 2.32 -1.89 11.23
CA PHE A 125 1.18 -2.75 11.04
C PHE A 125 1.45 -3.84 10.01
N ASN A 126 0.74 -4.95 10.15
CA ASN A 126 0.72 -6.05 9.19
C ASN A 126 -0.67 -6.09 8.52
N ASN A 127 -0.69 -6.05 7.19
CA ASN A 127 -1.92 -6.20 6.42
C ASN A 127 -1.91 -7.52 5.64
N SER A 128 -2.20 -8.61 6.35
CA SER A 128 -2.32 -9.93 5.73
C SER A 128 -3.60 -10.05 4.90
N PHE A 129 -3.61 -11.00 3.97
CA PHE A 129 -4.87 -11.44 3.40
C PHE A 129 -5.81 -11.98 4.48
N ALA A 130 -7.08 -11.64 4.36
CA ALA A 130 -8.16 -12.14 5.19
C ALA A 130 -9.15 -12.94 4.34
N ILE A 131 -9.45 -14.15 4.75
CA ILE A 131 -10.56 -14.93 4.17
C ILE A 131 -11.80 -14.64 4.98
N LEU A 132 -12.82 -14.10 4.33
CA LEU A 132 -13.99 -13.52 4.96
C LEU A 132 -15.26 -14.20 4.53
N ILE A 133 -16.13 -14.41 5.51
CA ILE A 133 -17.51 -14.85 5.34
C ILE A 133 -18.44 -13.92 6.14
N ARG A 134 -19.75 -14.01 5.98
CA ARG A 134 -20.70 -13.28 6.82
C ARG A 134 -20.67 -13.78 8.26
N GLY A 135 -20.80 -12.90 9.24
CA GLY A 135 -20.83 -13.26 10.67
C GLY A 135 -21.97 -14.23 11.01
N GLU A 136 -23.15 -14.07 10.39
CA GLU A 136 -24.26 -15.02 10.51
C GLU A 136 -23.93 -16.41 9.98
N ALA A 137 -23.18 -16.49 8.87
CA ALA A 137 -22.75 -17.76 8.28
C ALA A 137 -21.73 -18.47 9.18
N ALA A 138 -20.76 -17.73 9.76
CA ALA A 138 -19.81 -18.27 10.72
C ALA A 138 -20.54 -18.94 11.91
N LYS A 139 -21.52 -18.24 12.48
CA LYS A 139 -22.35 -18.75 13.58
C LYS A 139 -23.19 -19.98 13.15
N ARG A 140 -23.82 -19.90 11.98
CA ARG A 140 -24.70 -20.95 11.45
C ARG A 140 -23.97 -22.27 11.19
N PHE A 141 -22.77 -22.19 10.62
CA PHE A 141 -21.95 -23.35 10.29
C PHE A 141 -20.99 -23.76 11.42
N GLY A 142 -20.86 -22.94 12.46
CA GLY A 142 -19.97 -23.20 13.59
C GLY A 142 -18.47 -23.16 13.21
N VAL A 143 -18.11 -22.38 12.18
CA VAL A 143 -16.75 -22.31 11.64
C VAL A 143 -15.98 -21.12 12.21
N ARG A 144 -14.67 -21.30 12.38
CA ARG A 144 -13.75 -20.27 12.89
C ARG A 144 -12.49 -20.11 12.03
N ALA A 145 -12.01 -21.21 11.47
CA ALA A 145 -10.76 -21.27 10.72
C ALA A 145 -11.01 -21.58 9.24
N ILE A 146 -10.02 -21.32 8.42
CA ILE A 146 -10.07 -21.62 6.97
C ILE A 146 -10.23 -23.14 6.74
N SER A 147 -9.62 -23.97 7.57
CA SER A 147 -9.80 -25.44 7.47
C SER A 147 -11.25 -25.88 7.68
N ASP A 148 -12.02 -25.15 8.50
CA ASP A 148 -13.39 -25.56 8.84
C ASP A 148 -14.36 -25.42 7.66
N ILE A 149 -14.05 -24.55 6.68
CA ILE A 149 -14.98 -24.28 5.57
C ILE A 149 -14.86 -25.25 4.41
N ALA A 150 -13.82 -26.08 4.34
CA ALA A 150 -13.59 -27.03 3.24
C ALA A 150 -14.82 -27.90 2.90
N PRO A 151 -15.59 -28.45 3.87
CA PRO A 151 -16.77 -29.23 3.58
C PRO A 151 -17.94 -28.44 2.93
N TYR A 152 -17.97 -27.12 3.10
CA TYR A 152 -19.05 -26.24 2.65
C TYR A 152 -18.78 -25.59 1.31
N THR A 153 -17.50 -25.33 0.99
CA THR A 153 -17.09 -24.60 -0.23
C THR A 153 -17.58 -25.22 -1.54
N PRO A 154 -17.85 -26.56 -1.66
CA PRO A 154 -18.47 -27.12 -2.88
C PRO A 154 -19.85 -26.54 -3.23
N HIS A 155 -20.49 -25.86 -2.27
CA HIS A 155 -21.78 -25.20 -2.45
C HIS A 155 -21.73 -23.68 -2.37
N TRP A 156 -20.53 -23.10 -2.17
CA TRP A 156 -20.33 -21.68 -1.99
C TRP A 156 -19.84 -21.00 -3.27
N LEU A 157 -20.24 -19.75 -3.43
CA LEU A 157 -19.72 -18.84 -4.44
C LEU A 157 -18.66 -17.95 -3.82
N ALA A 158 -17.53 -17.84 -4.49
CA ALA A 158 -16.44 -16.97 -4.06
C ALA A 158 -16.26 -15.78 -5.00
N ALA A 159 -15.78 -14.66 -4.46
CA ALA A 159 -15.31 -13.52 -5.26
C ALA A 159 -13.97 -12.99 -4.74
N PHE A 160 -13.09 -12.66 -5.66
CA PHE A 160 -11.75 -12.19 -5.33
C PHE A 160 -11.34 -11.01 -6.21
N GLY A 161 -10.43 -10.20 -5.69
CA GLY A 161 -9.69 -9.22 -6.48
C GLY A 161 -8.79 -9.91 -7.50
N TYR A 162 -8.49 -9.20 -8.60
CA TYR A 162 -7.67 -9.73 -9.70
C TYR A 162 -6.31 -10.26 -9.22
N GLU A 163 -5.60 -9.49 -8.37
CA GLU A 163 -4.27 -9.90 -7.88
C GLU A 163 -4.33 -11.19 -7.06
N PHE A 164 -5.37 -11.39 -6.23
CA PHE A 164 -5.51 -12.61 -5.45
C PHE A 164 -5.70 -13.85 -6.33
N ILE A 165 -6.32 -13.71 -7.49
CA ILE A 165 -6.44 -14.80 -8.48
C ILE A 165 -5.09 -15.15 -9.11
N GLU A 166 -4.28 -14.13 -9.45
CA GLU A 166 -3.06 -14.30 -10.23
C GLU A 166 -1.82 -14.66 -9.41
N ARG A 167 -1.80 -14.31 -8.12
CA ARG A 167 -0.64 -14.50 -7.26
C ARG A 167 -0.47 -15.95 -6.83
N ALA A 168 0.79 -16.38 -6.67
CA ALA A 168 1.12 -17.73 -6.17
C ALA A 168 0.66 -17.95 -4.72
N ASP A 169 0.73 -16.88 -3.88
CA ASP A 169 0.25 -16.85 -2.50
C ASP A 169 -1.25 -16.49 -2.40
N GLY A 170 -1.97 -16.45 -3.54
CA GLY A 170 -3.39 -16.15 -3.62
C GLY A 170 -4.27 -17.39 -3.72
N PHE A 171 -5.33 -17.29 -4.54
CA PHE A 171 -6.42 -18.27 -4.61
C PHE A 171 -5.96 -19.70 -4.89
N LYS A 172 -5.09 -19.91 -5.87
CA LYS A 172 -4.67 -21.26 -6.27
C LYS A 172 -3.94 -21.95 -5.14
N GLY A 173 -2.91 -21.30 -4.58
CA GLY A 173 -2.13 -21.88 -3.50
C GLY A 173 -2.94 -22.05 -2.21
N LEU A 174 -3.82 -21.09 -1.88
CA LEU A 174 -4.75 -21.21 -0.75
C LEU A 174 -5.66 -22.43 -0.92
N SER A 175 -6.25 -22.60 -2.10
CA SER A 175 -7.17 -23.71 -2.37
C SER A 175 -6.48 -25.07 -2.26
N GLU A 176 -5.22 -25.16 -2.74
CA GLU A 176 -4.41 -26.37 -2.60
C GLU A 176 -4.06 -26.64 -1.12
N ALA A 177 -3.65 -25.60 -0.37
CA ALA A 177 -3.24 -25.73 1.03
C ALA A 177 -4.40 -26.17 1.95
N TYR A 178 -5.63 -25.70 1.66
CA TYR A 178 -6.81 -25.91 2.50
C TYR A 178 -7.82 -26.88 1.90
N ASP A 179 -7.54 -27.51 0.74
CA ASP A 179 -8.47 -28.39 -0.03
C ASP A 179 -9.82 -27.71 -0.30
N LEU A 180 -9.79 -26.42 -0.67
CA LEU A 180 -11.01 -25.67 -0.97
C LEU A 180 -11.46 -25.95 -2.42
N LYS A 181 -12.72 -26.34 -2.58
CA LYS A 181 -13.36 -26.60 -3.88
C LYS A 181 -14.65 -25.80 -3.93
N PHE A 182 -14.79 -24.94 -4.93
CA PHE A 182 -15.96 -24.07 -5.06
C PHE A 182 -16.93 -24.60 -6.10
N ALA A 183 -18.22 -24.25 -5.95
CA ALA A 183 -19.30 -24.64 -6.86
C ALA A 183 -19.05 -24.19 -8.31
N GLU A 184 -18.46 -22.99 -8.45
CA GLU A 184 -18.14 -22.36 -9.73
C GLU A 184 -16.76 -21.70 -9.62
N PRO A 185 -16.10 -21.39 -10.75
CA PRO A 185 -14.90 -20.56 -10.73
C PRO A 185 -15.19 -19.24 -10.00
N PRO A 186 -14.25 -18.74 -9.17
CA PRO A 186 -14.44 -17.49 -8.43
C PRO A 186 -14.74 -16.32 -9.36
N ARG A 187 -15.62 -15.44 -8.93
CA ARG A 187 -15.90 -14.17 -9.63
C ARG A 187 -14.75 -13.21 -9.40
N VAL A 188 -14.29 -12.56 -10.46
CA VAL A 188 -13.26 -11.54 -10.38
C VAL A 188 -13.94 -10.18 -10.38
N MET A 189 -13.64 -9.34 -9.38
CA MET A 189 -14.20 -7.99 -9.29
C MET A 189 -13.21 -7.05 -8.58
N GLU A 190 -13.51 -5.77 -8.61
CA GLU A 190 -12.74 -4.76 -7.89
C GLU A 190 -12.83 -5.04 -6.37
N LEU A 191 -11.70 -4.85 -5.65
CA LEU A 191 -11.56 -5.30 -4.25
C LEU A 191 -12.65 -4.71 -3.33
N GLY A 192 -12.93 -3.40 -3.42
CA GLY A 192 -13.98 -2.76 -2.62
C GLY A 192 -15.39 -3.30 -2.87
N LEU A 193 -15.66 -3.81 -4.08
CA LEU A 193 -16.96 -4.40 -4.42
C LEU A 193 -17.13 -5.79 -3.84
N THR A 194 -16.06 -6.54 -3.55
CA THR A 194 -16.15 -7.88 -2.97
C THR A 194 -16.83 -7.86 -1.60
N TYR A 195 -16.50 -6.88 -0.75
CA TYR A 195 -17.10 -6.74 0.59
C TYR A 195 -18.61 -6.51 0.52
N ARG A 196 -19.06 -5.66 -0.39
CA ARG A 196 -20.50 -5.40 -0.61
C ARG A 196 -21.20 -6.65 -1.17
N ALA A 197 -20.57 -7.34 -2.12
CA ALA A 197 -21.14 -8.58 -2.69
C ALA A 197 -21.30 -9.66 -1.62
N LEU A 198 -20.36 -9.77 -0.65
CA LEU A 198 -20.48 -10.68 0.48
C LEU A 198 -21.62 -10.27 1.43
N ALA A 199 -21.70 -9.00 1.81
CA ALA A 199 -22.76 -8.49 2.69
C ALA A 199 -24.15 -8.62 2.06
N GLU A 200 -24.28 -8.40 0.75
CA GLU A 200 -25.53 -8.53 -0.03
C GLU A 200 -25.86 -9.98 -0.41
N GLN A 201 -25.13 -10.97 0.12
CA GLN A 201 -25.34 -12.41 -0.13
C GLN A 201 -25.22 -12.83 -1.61
N ARG A 202 -24.49 -12.04 -2.41
CA ARG A 202 -24.22 -12.37 -3.82
C ARG A 202 -23.09 -13.39 -3.98
N VAL A 203 -22.28 -13.51 -2.95
CA VAL A 203 -21.23 -14.53 -2.77
C VAL A 203 -21.18 -14.96 -1.32
N ASP A 204 -20.52 -16.07 -1.03
CA ASP A 204 -20.43 -16.64 0.32
C ASP A 204 -19.08 -16.40 0.97
N LEU A 205 -18.06 -16.18 0.16
CA LEU A 205 -16.68 -16.01 0.61
C LEU A 205 -15.93 -14.99 -0.28
N ILE A 206 -15.07 -14.21 0.38
CA ILE A 206 -14.14 -13.30 -0.31
C ILE A 206 -12.74 -13.42 0.29
N ALA A 207 -11.74 -12.96 -0.43
CA ALA A 207 -10.46 -12.56 0.12
C ALA A 207 -10.41 -11.03 0.19
N GLY A 208 -10.00 -10.52 1.32
CA GLY A 208 -9.80 -9.10 1.58
C GLY A 208 -8.55 -8.88 2.41
N ASP A 209 -8.51 -7.78 3.14
CA ASP A 209 -7.37 -7.34 3.95
C ASP A 209 -7.76 -7.31 5.43
N THR A 210 -6.87 -7.74 6.33
CA THR A 210 -7.11 -7.76 7.79
C THR A 210 -7.33 -6.36 8.37
N THR A 211 -6.84 -5.33 7.72
CA THR A 211 -6.98 -3.92 8.13
C THR A 211 -8.19 -3.21 7.53
N ASN A 212 -9.04 -3.91 6.76
CA ASN A 212 -10.19 -3.28 6.12
C ASN A 212 -11.27 -2.87 7.13
N GLY A 213 -11.64 -1.58 7.11
CA GLY A 213 -12.64 -1.01 8.04
C GLY A 213 -14.06 -1.54 7.85
N LEU A 214 -14.42 -2.05 6.67
CA LEU A 214 -15.74 -2.58 6.39
C LEU A 214 -16.02 -3.93 7.07
N ILE A 215 -15.00 -4.61 7.60
CA ILE A 215 -15.15 -5.90 8.29
C ILE A 215 -16.16 -5.77 9.43
N ALA A 216 -15.94 -4.82 10.33
CA ALA A 216 -16.83 -4.58 11.45
C ALA A 216 -18.16 -3.94 11.02
N ALA A 217 -18.12 -2.99 10.09
CA ALA A 217 -19.29 -2.25 9.62
C ALA A 217 -20.33 -3.13 8.91
N LEU A 218 -19.89 -4.21 8.27
CA LEU A 218 -20.75 -5.14 7.52
C LEU A 218 -20.97 -6.49 8.24
N ASP A 219 -20.61 -6.60 9.52
CA ASP A 219 -20.69 -7.85 10.32
C ASP A 219 -20.04 -9.04 9.60
N LEU A 220 -18.85 -8.81 9.05
CA LEU A 220 -18.06 -9.85 8.40
C LEU A 220 -17.17 -10.57 9.41
N PHE A 221 -16.92 -11.84 9.17
CA PHE A 221 -16.09 -12.69 10.01
C PHE A 221 -14.82 -13.07 9.27
N VAL A 222 -13.68 -12.75 9.88
CA VAL A 222 -12.36 -13.17 9.40
C VAL A 222 -12.09 -14.59 9.89
N LEU A 223 -11.87 -15.51 8.95
CA LEU A 223 -11.46 -16.87 9.28
C LEU A 223 -10.00 -16.91 9.70
N GLU A 224 -9.71 -17.65 10.74
CA GLU A 224 -8.33 -17.88 11.21
C GLU A 224 -7.54 -18.67 10.16
N ASP A 225 -6.35 -18.19 9.81
CA ASP A 225 -5.38 -18.93 9.00
C ASP A 225 -4.65 -19.98 9.87
N ASP A 226 -5.34 -21.06 10.22
CA ASP A 226 -4.87 -22.09 11.15
C ASP A 226 -3.69 -22.91 10.64
N LYS A 227 -3.40 -22.87 9.34
CA LYS A 227 -2.19 -23.47 8.75
C LYS A 227 -1.05 -22.47 8.57
N GLN A 228 -1.29 -21.18 8.89
CA GLN A 228 -0.34 -20.10 8.69
C GLN A 228 0.20 -20.07 7.24
N TYR A 229 -0.74 -20.09 6.30
CA TYR A 229 -0.45 -20.11 4.87
C TYR A 229 0.14 -18.79 4.39
N PHE A 230 -0.42 -17.67 4.87
CA PHE A 230 0.01 -16.35 4.44
C PHE A 230 1.32 -15.92 5.11
N PRO A 231 2.29 -15.37 4.36
CA PRO A 231 3.47 -14.76 4.95
C PRO A 231 3.13 -13.45 5.66
N PRO A 232 4.06 -12.86 6.42
CA PRO A 232 3.88 -11.52 6.98
C PRO A 232 3.87 -10.45 5.88
N TYR A 233 3.01 -9.44 6.03
CA TYR A 233 2.82 -8.32 5.09
C TYR A 233 2.97 -6.98 5.82
N ASP A 234 4.14 -6.69 6.37
CA ASP A 234 4.40 -5.41 7.02
C ASP A 234 4.42 -4.29 5.98
N GLY A 235 3.72 -3.20 6.24
CA GLY A 235 3.71 -2.01 5.39
C GLY A 235 5.03 -1.23 5.52
N VAL A 236 5.76 -1.06 4.41
CA VAL A 236 7.08 -0.42 4.40
C VAL A 236 7.21 0.58 3.26
N PRO A 237 7.65 1.83 3.52
CA PRO A 237 7.99 2.75 2.45
C PRO A 237 9.20 2.24 1.66
N VAL A 238 9.09 2.18 0.34
CA VAL A 238 10.18 1.84 -0.57
C VAL A 238 10.45 3.02 -1.50
N PHE A 239 11.72 3.38 -1.63
CA PHE A 239 12.18 4.54 -2.39
C PHE A 239 13.33 4.18 -3.30
N ARG A 240 13.50 4.93 -4.38
CA ARG A 240 14.70 4.89 -5.20
C ARG A 240 15.89 5.41 -4.37
N THR A 241 16.99 4.66 -4.40
CA THR A 241 18.23 5.06 -3.72
C THR A 241 18.74 6.41 -4.22
N GLU A 242 18.61 6.68 -5.53
CA GLU A 242 18.99 7.96 -6.15
C GLU A 242 18.23 9.13 -5.53
N THR A 243 16.92 9.02 -5.31
CA THR A 243 16.09 10.03 -4.65
C THR A 243 16.55 10.30 -3.23
N LEU A 244 16.82 9.23 -2.46
CA LEU A 244 17.31 9.36 -1.08
C LEU A 244 18.76 9.86 -0.98
N GLN A 245 19.56 9.69 -2.03
CA GLN A 245 20.90 10.32 -2.11
C GLN A 245 20.80 11.79 -2.47
N ARG A 246 19.90 12.15 -3.37
CA ARG A 246 19.66 13.54 -3.78
C ARG A 246 19.04 14.37 -2.66
N TYR A 247 18.17 13.76 -1.84
CA TYR A 247 17.46 14.38 -0.71
C TYR A 247 17.67 13.58 0.58
N PRO A 248 18.85 13.63 1.20
CA PRO A 248 19.21 12.76 2.33
C PRO A 248 18.30 12.90 3.56
N GLN A 249 17.68 14.08 3.76
CA GLN A 249 16.74 14.36 4.84
C GLN A 249 15.47 13.48 4.77
N LEU A 250 15.10 12.96 3.59
CA LEU A 250 13.92 12.12 3.42
C LEU A 250 13.97 10.85 4.26
N ARG A 251 15.17 10.25 4.45
CA ARG A 251 15.29 9.05 5.30
C ARG A 251 14.84 9.31 6.72
N GLU A 252 15.29 10.40 7.32
CA GLU A 252 14.91 10.78 8.68
C GLU A 252 13.42 11.12 8.75
N VAL A 253 12.95 11.98 7.82
CA VAL A 253 11.55 12.43 7.75
C VAL A 253 10.59 11.26 7.64
N LEU A 254 10.86 10.31 6.76
CA LEU A 254 10.00 9.15 6.51
C LEU A 254 10.11 8.12 7.64
N ASN A 255 11.29 7.90 8.22
CA ASN A 255 11.48 6.99 9.33
C ASN A 255 10.83 7.49 10.65
N ARG A 256 10.41 8.75 10.74
CA ARG A 256 9.55 9.21 11.86
C ARG A 256 8.17 8.55 11.85
N LEU A 257 7.76 7.99 10.73
CA LEU A 257 6.52 7.20 10.63
C LEU A 257 6.70 5.74 11.10
N ALA A 258 7.93 5.30 11.37
CA ALA A 258 8.22 3.92 11.78
C ALA A 258 7.52 3.57 13.09
N GLY A 259 6.74 2.47 13.07
CA GLY A 259 6.03 1.97 14.25
C GLY A 259 4.90 2.88 14.76
N THR A 260 4.47 3.90 13.99
CA THR A 260 3.44 4.86 14.44
C THR A 260 2.01 4.41 14.11
N ILE A 261 1.86 3.39 13.28
CA ILE A 261 0.56 2.88 12.85
C ILE A 261 0.47 1.41 13.27
N ASP A 262 -0.47 1.07 14.15
CA ASP A 262 -0.87 -0.31 14.41
C ASP A 262 -2.06 -0.72 13.51
N GLU A 263 -2.43 -2.02 13.54
CA GLU A 263 -3.54 -2.55 12.74
C GLU A 263 -4.86 -1.86 13.07
N ASP A 264 -5.10 -1.53 14.34
CA ASP A 264 -6.33 -0.86 14.76
C ASP A 264 -6.38 0.59 14.26
N GLN A 265 -5.25 1.29 14.27
CA GLN A 265 -5.15 2.63 13.71
C GLN A 265 -5.36 2.60 12.20
N MET A 266 -4.75 1.64 11.49
CA MET A 266 -4.93 1.50 10.05
C MET A 266 -6.38 1.17 9.69
N ARG A 267 -7.00 0.26 10.43
CA ARG A 267 -8.41 -0.12 10.28
C ARG A 267 -9.35 1.07 10.49
N ARG A 268 -9.05 1.92 11.48
CA ARG A 268 -9.82 3.17 11.72
C ARG A 268 -9.71 4.15 10.55
N MET A 269 -8.49 4.38 10.02
CA MET A 269 -8.30 5.28 8.87
C MET A 269 -9.02 4.76 7.62
N ASN A 270 -8.93 3.46 7.35
CA ASN A 270 -9.66 2.82 6.26
C ASN A 270 -11.18 3.01 6.42
N TYR A 271 -11.71 2.82 7.64
CA TYR A 271 -13.14 3.00 7.90
C TYR A 271 -13.60 4.46 7.76
N GLN A 272 -12.79 5.42 8.17
CA GLN A 272 -13.11 6.85 7.98
C GLN A 272 -13.31 7.20 6.51
N VAL A 273 -12.54 6.56 5.62
CA VAL A 273 -12.70 6.77 4.17
C VAL A 273 -13.85 5.93 3.61
N ASP A 274 -13.82 4.60 3.78
CA ASP A 274 -14.75 3.68 3.11
C ASP A 274 -16.14 3.63 3.76
N GLY A 275 -16.21 3.82 5.06
CA GLY A 275 -17.43 3.76 5.86
C GLY A 275 -18.06 5.13 6.12
N GLU A 276 -17.27 6.14 6.45
CA GLU A 276 -17.76 7.48 6.78
C GLU A 276 -17.71 8.46 5.61
N GLY A 277 -17.00 8.11 4.51
CA GLY A 277 -16.89 8.94 3.31
C GLY A 277 -16.01 10.18 3.48
N LYS A 278 -15.11 10.20 4.49
CA LYS A 278 -14.15 11.29 4.67
C LYS A 278 -13.13 11.32 3.52
N LEU A 279 -12.61 12.50 3.24
CA LEU A 279 -11.55 12.63 2.24
C LEU A 279 -10.24 12.06 2.82
N VAL A 280 -9.50 11.30 2.00
CA VAL A 280 -8.21 10.71 2.38
C VAL A 280 -7.25 11.76 2.96
N ARG A 281 -7.20 12.95 2.33
CA ARG A 281 -6.36 14.05 2.78
C ARG A 281 -6.67 14.48 4.22
N GLU A 282 -7.94 14.58 4.57
CA GLU A 282 -8.38 14.99 5.91
C GLU A 282 -8.06 13.92 6.95
N VAL A 283 -8.24 12.63 6.60
CA VAL A 283 -7.91 11.50 7.49
C VAL A 283 -6.41 11.48 7.83
N VAL A 284 -5.57 11.74 6.83
CA VAL A 284 -4.11 11.79 7.01
C VAL A 284 -3.69 13.04 7.80
N GLU A 285 -4.27 14.21 7.52
CA GLU A 285 -4.01 15.44 8.25
C GLU A 285 -4.38 15.30 9.75
N GLU A 286 -5.55 14.68 10.03
CA GLU A 286 -5.96 14.36 11.41
C GLU A 286 -4.96 13.40 12.08
N PHE A 287 -4.45 12.41 11.38
CA PHE A 287 -3.46 11.47 11.92
C PHE A 287 -2.13 12.15 12.23
N LEU A 288 -1.60 12.96 11.31
CA LEU A 288 -0.30 13.65 11.47
C LEU A 288 -0.32 14.80 12.51
N SER A 289 -1.50 15.30 12.87
CA SER A 289 -1.66 16.38 13.85
C SER A 289 -1.63 15.90 15.32
N ARG A 290 -1.59 14.62 15.58
CA ARG A 290 -1.54 13.99 16.91
C ARG A 290 -0.14 13.98 17.48
#